data_2930cf5fef96272e24e58cbb70405eea
#
_entry.id   2930cf5fef96272e24e58cbb70405eea
#
_cell.length_a   1.000
_cell.length_b   1.000
_cell.length_c   1.000
_cell.angle_alpha   90.00
_cell.angle_beta   90.00
_cell.angle_gamma   90.00
#
_symmetry.space_group_name_H-M   'P 1'
#
loop_
_entity.id
_entity.type
_entity.pdbx_description
1 polymer ?
#
loop_
_entity_poly.entity_id
_entity_poly.type
_entity_poly.pdbx_seq_one_letter_code
_entity_poly.pdbx_strand_id
1 'polypeptide(L)' 'MTAKDAVANRIIALCDSRGIAINALANEAGVSPSTVYSILNSKSQNPGIVSLKKLCDGRNISLREFFDDDSFDDLEQKIK' A
#
# COMPACT_ATOMS: atom_id res chain seq x y z
N MET A 1 -15.88 -0.84 0.17
CA MET A 1 -14.43 -0.89 0.47
C MET A 1 -13.93 0.51 0.82
N THR A 2 -13.17 0.63 1.88
CA THR A 2 -12.59 1.92 2.25
C THR A 2 -11.29 2.16 1.49
N ALA A 3 -10.85 3.43 1.46
CA ALA A 3 -9.59 3.77 0.81
C ALA A 3 -8.42 3.01 1.46
N LYS A 4 -8.43 2.87 2.79
CA LYS A 4 -7.40 2.12 3.49
C LYS A 4 -7.38 0.65 3.07
N ASP A 5 -8.55 0.04 2.95
CA ASP A 5 -8.63 -1.36 2.51
C ASP A 5 -8.07 -1.52 1.09
N ALA A 6 -8.39 -0.60 0.20
CA ALA A 6 -7.90 -0.65 -1.17
C ALA A 6 -6.37 -0.53 -1.22
N VAL A 7 -5.79 0.36 -0.40
CA VAL A 7 -4.34 0.51 -0.33
C VAL A 7 -3.70 -0.78 0.19
N ALA A 8 -4.23 -1.36 1.26
CA ALA A 8 -3.70 -2.59 1.83
C ALA A 8 -3.75 -3.72 0.81
N ASN A 9 -4.89 -3.89 0.13
CA ASN A 9 -5.04 -4.93 -0.88
C ASN A 9 -4.08 -4.72 -2.05
N ARG A 10 -3.85 -3.46 -2.45
CA ARG A 10 -2.93 -3.17 -3.55
C ARG A 10 -1.50 -3.55 -3.19
N ILE A 11 -1.07 -3.27 -1.94
CA ILE A 11 0.26 -3.65 -1.47
C ILE A 11 0.41 -5.17 -1.51
N ILE A 12 -0.58 -5.90 -1.00
CA ILE A 12 -0.56 -7.35 -1.01
C ILE A 12 -0.47 -7.88 -2.44
N ALA A 13 -1.29 -7.33 -3.33
CA ALA A 13 -1.30 -7.76 -4.73
C ALA A 13 0.04 -7.53 -5.42
N LEU A 14 0.70 -6.40 -5.13
CA LEU A 14 2.01 -6.12 -5.70
C LEU A 14 3.06 -7.10 -5.20
N CYS A 15 3.02 -7.44 -3.92
CA CYS A 15 3.93 -8.45 -3.36
C CYS A 15 3.69 -9.82 -3.98
N ASP A 16 2.44 -10.22 -4.08
CA ASP A 16 2.08 -11.52 -4.65
C ASP A 16 2.47 -11.63 -6.12
N SER A 17 2.21 -10.59 -6.89
CA SER A 17 2.50 -10.62 -8.33
C SER A 17 3.99 -10.70 -8.62
N ARG A 18 4.83 -10.26 -7.69
CA ARG A 18 6.28 -10.27 -7.85
C ARG A 18 6.95 -11.33 -7.00
N GLY A 19 6.19 -12.10 -6.24
CA GLY A 19 6.71 -13.19 -5.42
C GLY A 19 7.63 -12.73 -4.30
N ILE A 20 7.37 -11.57 -3.69
CA ILE A 20 8.20 -11.06 -2.61
C ILE A 20 7.44 -11.04 -1.30
N ALA A 21 8.17 -11.18 -0.21
CA ALA A 21 7.60 -11.09 1.13
C ALA A 21 7.43 -9.63 1.55
N ILE A 22 6.51 -9.38 2.48
CA ILE A 22 6.27 -8.04 3.02
C ILE A 22 7.56 -7.46 3.63
N ASN A 23 8.32 -8.29 4.36
CA ASN A 23 9.57 -7.82 4.96
C ASN A 23 10.58 -7.37 3.90
N ALA A 24 10.64 -8.07 2.78
CA ALA A 24 11.52 -7.68 1.68
C ALA A 24 11.10 -6.34 1.09
N LEU A 25 9.80 -6.12 0.92
CA LEU A 25 9.30 -4.84 0.44
C LEU A 25 9.69 -3.70 1.39
N ALA A 26 9.51 -3.92 2.69
CA ALA A 26 9.86 -2.90 3.69
C ALA A 26 11.35 -2.56 3.63
N ASN A 27 12.21 -3.57 3.54
CA ASN A 27 13.65 -3.36 3.46
C ASN A 27 14.04 -2.57 2.20
N GLU A 28 13.45 -2.90 1.06
CA GLU A 28 13.73 -2.20 -0.18
C GLU A 28 13.27 -0.75 -0.12
N ALA A 29 12.19 -0.50 0.59
CA ALA A 29 11.61 0.84 0.69
C ALA A 29 12.28 1.70 1.78
N GLY A 30 13.13 1.11 2.60
CA GLY A 30 13.77 1.83 3.70
C GLY A 30 12.82 2.17 4.83
N VAL A 31 11.77 1.37 5.01
CA VAL A 31 10.84 1.52 6.14
C VAL A 31 10.87 0.27 6.99
N SER A 32 10.45 0.38 8.25
CA SER A 32 10.43 -0.79 9.12
C SER A 32 9.30 -1.73 8.69
N PRO A 33 9.47 -3.05 8.85
CA PRO A 33 8.38 -3.99 8.56
C PRO A 33 7.12 -3.68 9.35
N SER A 34 7.25 -3.22 10.59
CA SER A 34 6.08 -2.89 11.40
C SER A 34 5.26 -1.75 10.78
N THR A 35 5.90 -0.83 10.08
CA THR A 35 5.19 0.24 9.36
C THR A 35 4.30 -0.35 8.27
N VAL A 36 4.82 -1.31 7.51
CA VAL A 36 4.03 -1.94 6.45
C VAL A 36 2.90 -2.76 7.04
N TYR A 37 3.17 -3.55 8.09
CA TYR A 37 2.13 -4.32 8.73
C TYR A 37 1.04 -3.44 9.35
N SER A 38 1.40 -2.26 9.85
CA SER A 38 0.41 -1.30 10.32
C SER A 38 -0.53 -0.85 9.22
N ILE A 39 0.01 -0.61 8.02
CA ILE A 39 -0.83 -0.24 6.88
C ILE A 39 -1.80 -1.37 6.54
N LEU A 40 -1.35 -2.62 6.64
CA LEU A 40 -2.18 -3.78 6.31
C LEU A 40 -3.20 -4.10 7.39
N ASN A 41 -3.01 -3.60 8.60
CA ASN A 41 -3.90 -3.89 9.72
C ASN A 41 -5.15 -3.01 9.64
N SER A 42 -6.33 -3.64 9.61
CA SER A 42 -7.59 -2.94 9.47
C SER A 42 -7.89 -1.99 10.63
N LYS A 43 -7.25 -2.19 11.79
CA LYS A 43 -7.46 -1.37 12.97
C LYS A 43 -6.50 -0.21 13.08
N SER A 44 -5.50 -0.12 12.21
CA SER A 44 -4.49 0.90 12.30
C SER A 44 -4.94 2.20 11.63
N GLN A 45 -4.11 3.23 11.78
CA GLN A 45 -4.35 4.52 11.17
C GLN A 45 -4.16 4.48 9.66
N ASN A 46 -4.61 5.53 9.00
CA ASN A 46 -4.45 5.66 7.56
C ASN A 46 -2.98 5.71 7.17
N PRO A 47 -2.60 5.09 6.06
CA PRO A 47 -1.23 5.19 5.59
C PRO A 47 -0.93 6.60 5.10
N GLY A 48 0.28 7.09 5.40
CA GLY A 48 0.72 8.37 4.90
C GLY A 48 1.21 8.29 3.48
N ILE A 49 1.06 9.37 2.72
CA ILE A 49 1.47 9.40 1.32
C ILE A 49 3.00 9.25 1.18
N VAL A 50 3.77 9.75 2.16
CA VAL A 50 5.22 9.61 2.11
C VAL A 50 5.62 8.15 2.26
N SER A 51 4.95 7.41 3.15
CA SER A 51 5.20 5.97 3.29
C SER A 51 4.87 5.22 2.01
N LEU A 52 3.75 5.56 1.38
CA LEU A 52 3.38 4.95 0.10
C LEU A 52 4.42 5.26 -0.98
N LYS A 53 4.91 6.48 -1.02
CA LYS A 53 5.95 6.85 -2.00
C LYS A 53 7.21 6.03 -1.80
N LYS A 54 7.61 5.81 -0.54
CA LYS A 54 8.78 4.98 -0.24
C LYS A 54 8.58 3.54 -0.71
N LEU A 55 7.39 2.97 -0.48
CA LEU A 55 7.09 1.63 -0.94
C LEU A 55 7.13 1.54 -2.47
N CYS A 56 6.59 2.54 -3.14
CA CYS A 56 6.62 2.58 -4.60
C CYS A 56 8.05 2.68 -5.12
N ASP A 57 8.86 3.53 -4.51
CA ASP A 57 10.27 3.67 -4.90
C ASP A 57 11.02 2.36 -4.68
N GLY A 58 10.73 1.65 -3.60
CA GLY A 58 11.35 0.36 -3.32
C GLY A 58 11.02 -0.70 -4.38
N ARG A 59 9.89 -0.58 -5.05
CA ARG A 59 9.50 -1.49 -6.12
C ARG A 59 9.68 -0.89 -7.51
N ASN A 60 10.23 0.32 -7.57
CA ASN A 60 10.50 1.01 -8.84
C ASN A 60 9.22 1.22 -9.66
N ILE A 61 8.16 1.61 -9.00
CA ILE A 61 6.90 1.99 -9.65
C ILE A 61 6.53 3.42 -9.25
N SER A 62 5.72 4.07 -10.07
CA SER A 62 5.23 5.42 -9.75
C SER A 62 3.99 5.34 -8.85
N LEU A 63 3.66 6.46 -8.20
CA LEU A 63 2.40 6.54 -7.47
C LEU A 63 1.21 6.36 -8.41
N ARG A 64 1.31 6.87 -9.64
CA ARG A 64 0.27 6.66 -10.64
C ARG A 64 0.05 5.18 -10.90
N GLU A 65 1.11 4.43 -11.06
CA GLU A 65 1.03 2.99 -11.31
C GLU A 65 0.44 2.25 -10.11
N PHE A 66 0.80 2.68 -8.90
CA PHE A 66 0.26 2.11 -7.68
C PHE A 66 -1.26 2.23 -7.63
N PHE A 67 -1.78 3.42 -7.98
CA PHE A 67 -3.20 3.70 -7.91
C PHE A 67 -3.97 3.31 -9.18
N ASP A 68 -3.28 2.75 -10.16
CA ASP A 68 -3.91 2.29 -11.40
C ASP A 68 -4.53 0.91 -11.18
N ASP A 69 -5.66 0.89 -10.48
CA ASP A 69 -6.37 -0.33 -10.13
C ASP A 69 -7.84 0.02 -9.93
N ASP A 70 -8.73 -0.81 -10.45
CA ASP A 70 -10.16 -0.54 -10.44
C ASP A 70 -10.73 -0.39 -9.04
N SER A 71 -10.12 -1.03 -8.04
CA SER A 71 -10.60 -0.94 -6.67
C SER A 71 -10.60 0.49 -6.15
N PHE A 72 -9.74 1.36 -6.67
CA PHE A 72 -9.70 2.76 -6.24
C PHE A 72 -10.85 3.58 -6.80
N ASP A 73 -11.54 3.09 -7.82
CA ASP A 73 -12.71 3.77 -8.38
C ASP A 73 -13.99 3.38 -7.66
N ASP A 74 -13.96 2.38 -6.81
CA ASP A 74 -15.14 1.79 -6.16
C ASP A 74 -15.06 1.97 -4.65
N LEU A 75 -14.64 3.15 -4.20
CA LEU A 75 -14.45 3.42 -2.79
C LEU A 75 -15.65 4.14 -2.19
N GLU A 76 -15.86 3.92 -0.90
CA GLU A 76 -16.85 4.66 -0.14
C GLU A 76 -16.47 6.13 -0.04
N GLN A 77 -17.46 7.02 -0.14
CA GLN A 77 -17.21 8.43 0.04
C GLN A 77 -16.84 8.74 1.49
N LYS A 78 -15.94 9.69 1.64
CA LYS A 78 -15.53 10.16 2.96
C LYS A 78 -16.16 11.49 3.35
N ILE A 79 -16.89 12.08 2.44
CA ILE A 79 -17.57 13.36 2.68
C ILE A 79 -18.81 13.12 3.49
N LYS A 80 -19.01 13.92 4.51
CA LYS A 80 -20.20 13.83 5.37
C LYS A 80 -20.96 15.12 5.39
#